data_e07e75f3aa34a9de4aed9c34c18a38f3
#
_entry.id   e07e75f3aa34a9de4aed9c34c18a38f3
#
_cell.length_a   1.000
_cell.length_b   1.000
_cell.length_c   1.000
_cell.angle_alpha   90.00
_cell.angle_beta   90.00
_cell.angle_gamma   90.00
#
_symmetry.space_group_name_H-M   'P 1'
#
loop_
_entity.id
_entity.type
_entity.pdbx_description
1 polymer ?
#
loop_
_entity_poly.entity_id
_entity_poly.type
_entity_poly.pdbx_seq_one_letter_code
_entity_poly.pdbx_strand_id
1 'polypeptide(L)' 'MYLFEMKNGKQKLAYGQSPEDALDILRLRLTEEEMKQIISDKYIKISQRKMQEYIHNLG' A
#
# COMPACT_ATOMS: atom_id res chain seq x y z
N MET A 1 -5.56 5.50 -4.89
CA MET A 1 -4.35 4.98 -4.25
C MET A 1 -4.69 4.40 -2.90
N TYR A 2 -4.01 3.33 -2.52
CA TYR A 2 -4.22 2.64 -1.26
C TYR A 2 -2.90 2.51 -0.51
N LEU A 3 -2.96 2.71 0.80
CA LEU A 3 -1.83 2.50 1.69
C LEU A 3 -2.11 1.26 2.54
N PHE A 4 -1.28 0.24 2.39
CA PHE A 4 -1.41 -1.00 3.15
C PHE A 4 -0.41 -1.04 4.29
N GLU A 5 -0.86 -1.52 5.44
CA GLU A 5 0.04 -1.77 6.56
C GLU A 5 0.67 -3.15 6.44
N MET A 6 1.90 -3.26 6.90
CA MET A 6 2.64 -4.51 6.94
C MET A 6 2.85 -4.97 8.38
N LYS A 7 3.00 -6.27 8.57
CA LYS A 7 3.20 -6.87 9.91
C LYS A 7 4.48 -6.38 10.60
N ASN A 8 5.46 -5.96 9.81
CA ASN A 8 6.72 -5.46 10.34
C ASN A 8 6.69 -3.96 10.70
N GLY A 9 5.51 -3.35 10.69
CA GLY A 9 5.35 -1.94 11.00
C GLY A 9 5.59 -0.99 9.83
N LYS A 10 5.94 -1.51 8.67
CA LYS A 10 6.13 -0.72 7.47
C LYS A 10 4.81 -0.54 6.73
N GLN A 11 4.82 0.33 5.74
CA GLN A 11 3.64 0.62 4.92
C GLN A 11 4.05 0.63 3.45
N LYS A 12 3.10 0.24 2.58
CA LYS A 12 3.29 0.26 1.13
C LYS A 12 2.15 0.98 0.45
N LEU A 13 2.50 1.85 -0.50
CA LEU A 13 1.54 2.56 -1.33
C LEU A 13 1.37 1.83 -2.66
N ALA A 14 0.14 1.74 -3.13
CA ALA A 14 -0.15 1.15 -4.43
C ALA A 14 -1.31 1.86 -5.10
N TYR A 15 -1.19 2.01 -6.41
CA TYR A 15 -2.28 2.53 -7.23
C TYR A 15 -3.25 1.40 -7.56
N GLY A 16 -4.53 1.74 -7.67
CA GLY A 16 -5.54 0.79 -8.09
C GLY A 16 -6.92 1.42 -7.98
N GLN A 17 -7.87 0.85 -8.70
CA GLN A 17 -9.26 1.27 -8.61
C GLN A 17 -9.95 0.65 -7.41
N SER A 18 -9.40 -0.42 -6.90
CA SER A 18 -9.89 -1.12 -5.72
C SER A 18 -8.70 -1.64 -4.91
N PRO A 19 -8.91 -2.03 -3.63
CA PRO A 19 -7.82 -2.63 -2.85
C PRO A 19 -7.24 -3.87 -3.50
N GLU A 20 -8.06 -4.66 -4.18
CA GLU A 20 -7.61 -5.87 -4.87
C GLU A 20 -6.69 -5.52 -6.03
N ASP A 21 -7.03 -4.51 -6.83
CA ASP A 21 -6.17 -4.04 -7.91
C ASP A 21 -4.84 -3.55 -7.37
N ALA A 22 -4.85 -2.80 -6.27
CA ALA A 22 -3.64 -2.32 -5.65
C ALA A 22 -2.77 -3.47 -5.16
N LEU A 23 -3.36 -4.50 -4.59
CA LEU A 23 -2.62 -5.69 -4.17
C LEU A 23 -1.99 -6.43 -5.35
N ASP A 24 -2.70 -6.52 -6.47
CA ASP A 24 -2.16 -7.14 -7.67
C ASP A 24 -0.94 -6.38 -8.20
N ILE A 25 -0.98 -5.06 -8.15
CA ILE A 25 0.17 -4.24 -8.53
C ILE A 25 1.34 -4.47 -7.58
N LEU A 26 1.08 -4.58 -6.29
CA LEU A 26 2.13 -4.88 -5.31
C LEU A 26 2.75 -6.25 -5.56
N ARG A 27 1.97 -7.24 -5.95
CA ARG A 27 2.50 -8.58 -6.28
C ARG A 27 3.51 -8.55 -7.40
N LEU A 28 3.38 -7.61 -8.33
CA LEU A 28 4.33 -7.45 -9.43
C LEU A 28 5.63 -6.79 -8.99
N ARG A 29 5.61 -6.06 -7.90
CA ARG A 29 6.75 -5.28 -7.42
C ARG A 29 7.47 -5.91 -6.24
N LEU A 30 6.72 -6.61 -5.39
CA LEU A 30 7.25 -7.15 -4.13
C LEU A 30 7.56 -8.64 -4.28
N THR A 31 8.48 -9.12 -3.45
CA THR A 31 8.73 -10.54 -3.33
C THR A 31 7.58 -11.23 -2.61
N GLU A 32 7.53 -12.57 -2.69
CA GLU A 32 6.51 -13.33 -1.96
C GLU A 32 6.59 -13.09 -0.45
N GLU A 33 7.79 -12.98 0.08
CA GLU A 33 7.97 -12.73 1.51
C GLU A 33 7.41 -11.37 1.91
N GLU A 34 7.65 -10.35 1.10
CA GLU A 34 7.10 -9.03 1.34
C GLU A 34 5.58 -9.03 1.25
N MET A 35 5.02 -9.75 0.28
CA MET A 35 3.57 -9.87 0.14
C MET A 35 2.94 -10.56 1.36
N LYS A 36 3.61 -11.52 1.96
CA LYS A 36 3.13 -12.18 3.18
C LYS A 36 3.06 -11.23 4.37
N GLN A 37 3.88 -10.17 4.36
CA GLN A 37 3.87 -9.17 5.42
C GLN A 37 2.71 -8.20 5.30
N ILE A 38 2.12 -8.06 4.12
CA ILE A 38 1.04 -7.11 3.90
C ILE A 38 -0.23 -7.60 4.57
N ILE A 39 -0.83 -6.72 5.38
CA ILE A 39 -2.11 -6.97 6.03
C ILE A 39 -3.20 -6.43 5.11
N SER A 40 -3.81 -7.31 4.32
CA SER A 40 -4.79 -6.91 3.30
C SER A 40 -6.04 -6.27 3.88
N ASP A 41 -6.36 -6.54 5.13
CA ASP A 41 -7.53 -5.98 5.80
C ASP A 41 -7.27 -4.59 6.40
N LYS A 42 -6.02 -4.19 6.51
CA LYS A 42 -5.65 -2.90 7.08
C LYS A 42 -5.08 -2.00 5.99
N TYR A 43 -5.97 -1.29 5.34
CA TYR A 43 -5.59 -0.32 4.32
C TYR A 43 -6.43 0.93 4.47
N ILE A 44 -5.93 2.03 3.90
CA ILE A 44 -6.69 3.27 3.79
C ILE A 44 -6.68 3.72 2.33
N LYS A 45 -7.80 4.27 1.91
CA LYS A 45 -7.90 4.88 0.59
C LYS A 45 -7.43 6.32 0.69
N ILE A 46 -6.47 6.69 -0.14
CA ILE A 46 -5.88 8.02 -0.13
C ILE A 46 -6.23 8.74 -1.42
N SER A 47 -6.82 9.93 -1.32
CA SER A 47 -7.03 10.78 -2.48
C SER A 47 -5.70 11.38 -2.93
N GLN A 48 -5.61 11.81 -4.20
CA GLN A 48 -4.39 12.44 -4.72
C GLN A 48 -3.96 13.65 -3.88
N ARG A 49 -4.90 14.35 -3.30
CA ARG A 49 -4.63 15.51 -2.46
C ARG A 49 -3.90 15.13 -1.18
N LYS A 50 -4.35 14.06 -0.52
CA LYS A 50 -3.73 13.58 0.71
C LYS A 50 -2.44 12.82 0.45
N MET A 51 -2.27 12.31 -0.75
CA MET A 51 -1.07 11.58 -1.12
C MET A 51 0.19 12.41 -0.94
N GLN A 52 0.16 13.69 -1.26
CA GLN A 52 1.31 14.57 -1.10
C GLN A 52 1.73 14.72 0.36
N GLU A 53 0.76 14.77 1.27
CA GLU A 53 1.03 14.83 2.70
C GLU A 53 1.70 13.54 3.19
N TYR A 54 1.21 12.39 2.74
CA TYR A 54 1.77 11.10 3.11
C TYR A 54 3.17 10.88 2.55
N ILE A 55 3.43 11.33 1.34
CA ILE A 55 4.75 11.23 0.73
C ILE A 55 5.78 12.03 1.53
N HIS A 56 5.40 13.20 2.04
CA HIS A 56 6.26 13.99 2.90
C HIS A 56 6.62 13.24 4.19
N ASN A 57 5.68 12.48 4.73
CA ASN A 57 5.90 11.73 5.96
C ASN A 57 6.67 10.43 5.73
N LEU A 58 6.54 9.85 4.55
CA LEU A 58 7.21 8.59 4.20
C LEU A 58 8.61 8.80 3.63
N GLY A 59 8.88 10.01 3.27
CA GLY A 59 10.10 10.31 2.63
C GLY A 59 11.18 10.68 2.77
#